data_42152fce318871b3bbd62805acbb60fc
#
_entry.id   42152fce318871b3bbd62805acbb60fc
#
_cell.length_a   1.000
_cell.length_b   1.000
_cell.length_c   1.000
_cell.angle_alpha   90.00
_cell.angle_beta   90.00
_cell.angle_gamma   90.00
#
_symmetry.space_group_name_H-M   'P 1'
#
loop_
_entity.id
_entity.type
_entity.pdbx_description
1 polymer ?
#
loop_
_entity_poly.entity_id
_entity_poly.type
_entity_poly.pdbx_seq_one_letter_code
_entity_poly.pdbx_strand_id
1 'polypeptide(L)'
;VYKRQVGRWNDVVVFVPLTVPGDVVDVQIRSKRRRYMEGFVVNYVKRSPLREEPFCAHFGVCGGCKWQNLPYAEQLRFKTEQVRDQLTRIGKIELPEIRECLPSEETRFYRNKLEFTFADRRWLTREEIESAGDIGDAPAVGFHIPGMFDKVLDIRKCWLQPDPSNGIRMEAKRFCVENGYTCLLYTSDAADDR
;
A
#
# COMPACT_ATOMS: atom_id res chain seq x y z
N VAL A 1 -11.21 -7.53 -2.15
CA VAL A 1 -11.86 -6.88 -1.00
C VAL A 1 -10.96 -6.88 0.26
N TYR A 2 -9.85 -7.61 0.27
CA TYR A 2 -9.04 -7.91 1.48
C TYR A 2 -7.96 -6.86 1.83
N LYS A 3 -7.98 -5.67 1.23
CA LYS A 3 -6.88 -4.71 1.36
C LYS A 3 -7.26 -3.37 2.01
N ARG A 4 -8.49 -3.22 2.53
CA ARG A 4 -8.97 -2.00 3.15
C ARG A 4 -9.58 -2.31 4.50
N GLN A 5 -9.32 -1.48 5.51
CA GLN A 5 -10.01 -1.57 6.79
C GLN A 5 -11.50 -1.30 6.57
N VAL A 6 -12.32 -2.02 7.32
CA VAL A 6 -13.76 -2.02 7.18
C VAL A 6 -14.39 -1.51 8.47
N GLY A 7 -15.11 -0.43 8.36
CA GLY A 7 -16.04 0.04 9.39
C GLY A 7 -17.50 -0.20 8.97
N ARG A 8 -18.41 0.08 9.86
CA ARG A 8 -19.86 0.12 9.56
C ARG A 8 -20.44 1.43 10.04
N TRP A 9 -21.33 1.99 9.23
CA TRP A 9 -22.15 3.13 9.58
C TRP A 9 -23.58 2.88 9.11
N ASN A 10 -24.55 2.85 10.06
CA ASN A 10 -25.95 2.53 9.78
C ASN A 10 -26.09 1.27 8.87
N ASP A 11 -25.46 0.17 9.30
CA ASP A 11 -25.42 -1.13 8.59
C ASP A 11 -24.75 -1.14 7.20
N VAL A 12 -24.30 0.01 6.72
CA VAL A 12 -23.54 0.09 5.47
C VAL A 12 -22.05 -0.10 5.76
N VAL A 13 -21.42 -0.94 4.95
CA VAL A 13 -19.96 -1.17 5.00
C VAL A 13 -19.23 0.06 4.49
N VAL A 14 -18.25 0.54 5.26
CA VAL A 14 -17.40 1.67 4.87
C VAL A 14 -15.94 1.21 4.82
N PHE A 15 -15.32 1.39 3.66
CA PHE A 15 -13.89 1.11 3.47
C PHE A 15 -13.07 2.38 3.70
N VAL A 16 -12.18 2.35 4.68
CA VAL A 16 -11.33 3.48 5.05
C VAL A 16 -9.87 3.01 5.11
N PRO A 17 -9.02 3.43 4.18
CA PRO A 17 -7.61 3.04 4.20
C PRO A 17 -6.86 3.65 5.38
N LEU A 18 -5.75 3.01 5.77
CA LEU A 18 -4.81 3.47 6.79
C LEU A 18 -5.35 3.54 8.23
N THR A 19 -6.58 3.09 8.46
CA THR A 19 -7.09 2.91 9.81
C THR A 19 -6.67 1.56 10.39
N VAL A 20 -6.69 1.41 11.70
CA VAL A 20 -6.55 0.14 12.40
C VAL A 20 -7.75 -0.08 13.33
N PRO A 21 -8.05 -1.32 13.74
CA PRO A 21 -9.12 -1.58 14.68
C PRO A 21 -8.95 -0.77 15.97
N GLY A 22 -10.03 -0.13 16.42
CA GLY A 22 -10.02 0.75 17.59
C GLY A 22 -9.74 2.23 17.30
N ASP A 23 -9.43 2.61 16.05
CA ASP A 23 -9.43 4.02 15.66
C ASP A 23 -10.85 4.59 15.67
N VAL A 24 -11.00 5.81 16.15
CA VAL A 24 -12.19 6.65 15.98
C VAL A 24 -11.82 7.80 15.08
N VAL A 25 -12.46 7.90 13.92
CA VAL A 25 -12.03 8.82 12.86
C VAL A 25 -13.23 9.52 12.22
N ASP A 26 -13.01 10.77 11.80
CA ASP A 26 -13.88 11.47 10.89
C ASP A 26 -13.53 11.07 9.46
N VAL A 27 -14.50 10.62 8.70
CA VAL A 27 -14.30 10.08 7.35
C VAL A 27 -15.05 10.92 6.33
N GLN A 28 -14.31 11.39 5.32
CA GLN A 28 -14.93 11.97 4.14
C GLN A 28 -15.25 10.87 3.13
N ILE A 29 -16.53 10.73 2.79
CA ILE A 29 -16.98 9.76 1.80
C ILE A 29 -16.63 10.26 0.39
N ARG A 30 -15.89 9.44 -0.34
CA ARG A 30 -15.48 9.70 -1.73
C ARG A 30 -16.42 9.04 -2.73
N SER A 31 -16.91 7.84 -2.40
CA SER A 31 -17.76 7.05 -3.28
C SER A 31 -18.82 6.32 -2.47
N LYS A 32 -20.06 6.37 -2.94
CA LYS A 32 -21.20 5.65 -2.37
C LYS A 32 -21.75 4.68 -3.40
N ARG A 33 -21.82 3.40 -3.03
CA ARG A 33 -22.41 2.32 -3.81
C ARG A 33 -23.59 1.73 -3.04
N ARG A 34 -24.40 0.91 -3.69
CA ARG A 34 -25.59 0.31 -3.08
C ARG A 34 -25.30 -0.45 -1.78
N ARG A 35 -24.15 -1.14 -1.69
CA ARG A 35 -23.80 -2.04 -0.58
C ARG A 35 -22.61 -1.58 0.25
N TYR A 36 -21.92 -0.55 -0.15
CA TYR A 36 -20.74 -0.05 0.56
C TYR A 36 -20.42 1.40 0.21
N MET A 37 -19.64 2.02 1.06
CA MET A 37 -19.04 3.34 0.83
C MET A 37 -17.52 3.24 0.89
N GLU A 38 -16.85 4.16 0.21
CA GLU A 38 -15.40 4.33 0.30
C GLU A 38 -15.12 5.76 0.74
N GLY A 39 -14.21 5.91 1.68
CA GLY A 39 -13.82 7.21 2.20
C GLY A 39 -12.35 7.22 2.62
N PHE A 40 -11.91 8.36 3.08
CA PHE A 40 -10.58 8.55 3.66
C PHE A 40 -10.71 9.35 4.96
N VAL A 41 -9.74 9.15 5.84
CA VAL A 41 -9.69 9.84 7.13
C VAL A 41 -9.36 11.31 6.91
N VAL A 42 -10.18 12.19 7.47
CA VAL A 42 -9.89 13.64 7.53
C VAL A 42 -9.36 14.04 8.90
N ASN A 43 -9.75 13.32 9.95
CA ASN A 43 -9.29 13.59 11.31
C ASN A 43 -9.30 12.31 12.15
N TYR A 44 -8.30 12.14 13.02
CA TYR A 44 -8.29 11.10 14.04
C TYR A 44 -8.78 11.68 15.36
N VAL A 45 -10.03 11.37 15.72
CA VAL A 45 -10.62 11.76 17.01
C VAL A 45 -9.92 11.01 18.15
N LYS A 46 -9.68 9.70 17.95
CA LYS A 46 -8.93 8.86 18.87
C LYS A 46 -8.13 7.83 18.09
N ARG A 47 -6.82 7.78 18.34
CA ARG A 47 -5.97 6.74 17.77
C ARG A 47 -6.05 5.46 18.61
N SER A 48 -6.11 4.32 17.94
CA SER A 48 -6.09 3.02 18.59
C SER A 48 -4.77 2.80 19.34
N PRO A 49 -4.80 2.22 20.53
CA PRO A 49 -3.57 1.81 21.24
C PRO A 49 -2.84 0.66 20.53
N LEU A 50 -3.47 -0.01 19.58
CA LEU A 50 -2.86 -1.05 18.75
C LEU A 50 -2.00 -0.48 17.62
N ARG A 51 -1.95 0.84 17.42
CA ARG A 51 -1.12 1.42 16.36
C ARG A 51 0.36 1.26 16.65
N GLU A 52 1.09 0.93 15.59
CA GLU A 52 2.54 0.94 15.54
C GLU A 52 3.01 1.96 14.50
N GLU A 53 4.15 2.61 14.75
CA GLU A 53 4.76 3.50 13.80
C GLU A 53 5.34 2.68 12.62
N PRO A 54 4.96 2.97 11.38
CA PRO A 54 5.49 2.28 10.22
C PRO A 54 6.99 2.48 10.07
N PHE A 55 7.73 1.39 9.89
CA PHE A 55 9.20 1.45 9.69
C PHE A 55 9.60 1.96 8.30
N CYS A 56 8.69 2.00 7.33
CA CYS A 56 8.96 2.44 5.97
C CYS A 56 8.49 3.88 5.77
N ALA A 57 9.40 4.78 5.39
CA ALA A 57 9.09 6.18 5.11
C ALA A 57 8.07 6.39 3.96
N HIS A 58 7.87 5.38 3.12
CA HIS A 58 6.92 5.43 2.00
C HIS A 58 5.55 4.83 2.34
N PHE A 59 5.34 4.39 3.58
CA PHE A 59 4.06 3.79 3.98
C PHE A 59 2.94 4.83 3.89
N GLY A 60 1.78 4.40 3.42
CA GLY A 60 0.61 5.28 3.25
C GLY A 60 0.53 5.91 1.85
N VAL A 61 1.65 6.12 1.18
CA VAL A 61 1.71 6.62 -0.21
C VAL A 61 2.01 5.48 -1.17
N CYS A 62 3.02 4.66 -0.86
CA CYS A 62 3.40 3.51 -1.66
C CYS A 62 2.30 2.44 -1.72
N GLY A 63 2.05 1.91 -2.92
CA GLY A 63 1.10 0.81 -3.15
C GLY A 63 1.54 -0.56 -2.62
N GLY A 64 2.80 -0.74 -2.23
CA GLY A 64 3.41 -2.03 -1.91
C GLY A 64 2.95 -2.64 -0.59
N CYS A 65 2.78 -1.84 0.46
CA CYS A 65 2.44 -2.31 1.81
C CYS A 65 1.15 -1.67 2.32
N LYS A 66 0.41 -2.42 3.18
CA LYS A 66 -0.91 -1.97 3.65
C LYS A 66 -1.07 -1.95 5.18
N TRP A 67 -0.19 -2.64 5.92
CA TRP A 67 -0.44 -2.97 7.32
C TRP A 67 0.75 -2.72 8.25
N GLN A 68 1.68 -1.85 7.88
CA GLN A 68 2.84 -1.53 8.72
C GLN A 68 2.49 -0.69 9.96
N ASN A 69 1.28 -0.17 10.01
CA ASN A 69 0.75 0.60 11.14
C ASN A 69 0.03 -0.28 12.18
N LEU A 70 0.16 -1.61 12.07
CA LEU A 70 -0.42 -2.60 12.99
C LEU A 70 0.65 -3.63 13.36
N PRO A 71 0.92 -3.89 14.65
CA PRO A 71 1.89 -4.89 15.10
C PRO A 71 1.65 -6.26 14.48
N TYR A 72 2.73 -6.98 14.19
CA TYR A 72 2.65 -8.25 13.49
C TYR A 72 1.82 -9.30 14.27
N ALA A 73 1.92 -9.32 15.58
CA ALA A 73 1.09 -10.21 16.41
C ALA A 73 -0.41 -9.94 16.22
N GLU A 74 -0.81 -8.68 16.15
CA GLU A 74 -2.19 -8.29 15.88
C GLU A 74 -2.63 -8.67 14.47
N GLN A 75 -1.73 -8.55 13.48
CA GLN A 75 -2.02 -9.02 12.13
C GLN A 75 -2.30 -10.53 12.09
N LEU A 76 -1.56 -11.33 12.84
CA LEU A 76 -1.79 -12.78 12.97
C LEU A 76 -3.13 -13.08 13.65
N ARG A 77 -3.42 -12.39 14.75
CA ARG A 77 -4.69 -12.52 15.46
C ARG A 77 -5.87 -12.22 14.54
N PHE A 78 -5.86 -11.09 13.83
CA PHE A 78 -6.93 -10.74 12.90
C PHE A 78 -7.04 -11.70 11.71
N LYS A 79 -5.94 -12.28 11.23
CA LYS A 79 -5.99 -13.33 10.20
C LYS A 79 -6.69 -14.59 10.72
N THR A 80 -6.39 -15.01 11.94
CA THR A 80 -7.07 -16.16 12.56
C THR A 80 -8.56 -15.90 12.74
N GLU A 81 -8.93 -14.72 13.26
CA GLU A 81 -10.33 -14.32 13.40
C GLU A 81 -11.06 -14.28 12.05
N GLN A 82 -10.41 -13.76 11.00
CA GLN A 82 -11.00 -13.72 9.67
C GLN A 82 -11.28 -15.12 9.11
N VAL A 83 -10.36 -16.07 9.28
CA VAL A 83 -10.58 -17.46 8.86
C VAL A 83 -11.76 -18.07 9.62
N ARG A 84 -11.79 -17.90 10.95
CA ARG A 84 -12.89 -18.35 11.78
C ARG A 84 -14.23 -17.79 11.32
N ASP A 85 -14.31 -16.48 11.15
CA ASP A 85 -15.53 -15.80 10.72
C ASP A 85 -16.01 -16.26 9.34
N GLN A 86 -15.11 -16.45 8.40
CA GLN A 86 -15.48 -16.91 7.06
C GLN A 86 -16.01 -18.34 7.08
N LEU A 87 -15.38 -19.23 7.79
CA LEU A 87 -15.80 -20.63 7.88
C LEU A 87 -17.11 -20.77 8.66
N THR A 88 -17.27 -20.06 9.76
CA THR A 88 -18.49 -20.17 10.59
C THR A 88 -19.67 -19.40 10.01
N ARG A 89 -19.48 -18.13 9.62
CA ARG A 89 -20.60 -17.27 9.19
C ARG A 89 -20.98 -17.46 7.73
N ILE A 90 -19.99 -17.63 6.85
CA ILE A 90 -20.21 -17.77 5.40
C ILE A 90 -20.31 -19.24 5.04
N GLY A 91 -19.33 -20.03 5.48
CA GLY A 91 -19.27 -21.47 5.22
C GLY A 91 -20.29 -22.27 6.01
N LYS A 92 -20.82 -21.69 7.15
CA LYS A 92 -21.74 -22.37 8.08
C LYS A 92 -21.23 -23.73 8.53
N ILE A 93 -19.91 -23.81 8.70
CA ILE A 93 -19.20 -25.02 9.11
C ILE A 93 -19.05 -24.96 10.62
N GLU A 94 -19.40 -26.04 11.31
CA GLU A 94 -19.04 -26.23 12.71
C GLU A 94 -17.55 -26.55 12.78
N LEU A 95 -16.79 -25.71 13.49
CA LEU A 95 -15.33 -25.80 13.50
C LEU A 95 -14.84 -26.42 14.80
N PRO A 96 -13.82 -27.28 14.70
CA PRO A 96 -12.99 -27.57 15.87
C PRO A 96 -12.23 -26.32 16.31
N GLU A 97 -11.48 -26.40 17.38
CA GLU A 97 -10.59 -25.32 17.81
C GLU A 97 -9.62 -24.95 16.70
N ILE A 98 -9.66 -23.70 16.26
CA ILE A 98 -8.73 -23.14 15.28
C ILE A 98 -7.48 -22.67 16.04
N ARG A 99 -6.36 -23.26 15.71
CA ARG A 99 -5.06 -22.82 16.20
C ARG A 99 -4.72 -21.43 15.69
N GLU A 100 -3.87 -20.73 16.42
CA GLU A 100 -3.34 -19.45 16.00
C GLU A 100 -2.56 -19.57 14.68
N CYS A 101 -2.59 -18.49 13.90
CA CYS A 101 -1.84 -18.41 12.66
C CYS A 101 -0.34 -18.52 12.95
N LEU A 102 0.34 -19.46 12.29
CA LEU A 102 1.79 -19.62 12.43
C LEU A 102 2.50 -18.34 11.96
N PRO A 103 3.38 -17.78 12.78
CA PRO A 103 4.15 -16.60 12.41
C PRO A 103 5.23 -16.93 11.38
N SER A 104 5.60 -15.92 10.58
CA SER A 104 6.85 -15.95 9.84
C SER A 104 7.98 -15.47 10.74
N GLU A 105 9.14 -16.09 10.66
CA GLU A 105 10.34 -15.65 11.37
C GLU A 105 10.76 -14.25 10.89
N GLU A 106 10.67 -14.02 9.57
CA GLU A 106 11.02 -12.76 8.96
C GLU A 106 9.77 -11.96 8.58
N THR A 107 9.68 -10.74 9.07
CA THR A 107 8.61 -9.78 8.74
C THR A 107 9.05 -8.71 7.75
N ARG A 108 10.36 -8.66 7.47
CA ARG A 108 11.01 -7.80 6.48
C ARG A 108 11.87 -8.66 5.57
N PHE A 109 12.16 -8.17 4.37
CA PHE A 109 13.06 -8.82 3.43
C PHE A 109 12.69 -10.26 3.01
N TYR A 110 11.40 -10.59 3.11
CA TYR A 110 10.88 -11.94 2.87
C TYR A 110 10.44 -12.20 1.41
N ARG A 111 10.42 -11.18 0.56
CA ARG A 111 9.97 -11.32 -0.83
C ARG A 111 11.10 -11.72 -1.76
N ASN A 112 10.85 -12.73 -2.60
CA ASN A 112 11.78 -13.19 -3.63
C ASN A 112 11.57 -12.47 -4.97
N LYS A 113 10.38 -11.93 -5.23
CA LYS A 113 10.04 -11.21 -6.46
C LYS A 113 9.40 -9.86 -6.14
N LEU A 114 9.94 -8.81 -6.75
CA LEU A 114 9.35 -7.47 -6.81
C LEU A 114 9.45 -6.96 -8.25
N GLU A 115 8.45 -6.21 -8.66
CA GLU A 115 8.41 -5.51 -9.94
C GLU A 115 8.40 -4.02 -9.65
N PHE A 116 9.47 -3.33 -10.01
CA PHE A 116 9.57 -1.88 -9.92
C PHE A 116 9.33 -1.28 -11.30
N THR A 117 8.63 -0.17 -11.32
CA THR A 117 8.36 0.58 -12.55
C THR A 117 9.30 1.77 -12.63
N PHE A 118 9.91 1.97 -13.79
CA PHE A 118 10.60 3.20 -14.15
C PHE A 118 9.58 4.20 -14.72
N ALA A 119 9.71 5.47 -14.38
CA ALA A 119 8.90 6.54 -14.93
C ALA A 119 9.76 7.79 -15.15
N ASP A 120 9.51 8.52 -16.22
CA ASP A 120 10.24 9.75 -16.57
C ASP A 120 9.93 10.88 -15.57
N ARG A 121 8.75 10.82 -14.94
CA ARG A 121 8.30 11.80 -13.95
C ARG A 121 7.89 11.11 -12.66
N ARG A 122 8.47 11.53 -11.55
CA ARG A 122 8.11 11.03 -10.23
C ARG A 122 6.79 11.60 -9.75
N TRP A 123 6.06 10.80 -8.99
CA TRP A 123 4.95 11.30 -8.18
C TRP A 123 5.49 12.11 -7.01
N LEU A 124 4.96 13.32 -6.82
CA LEU A 124 5.25 14.18 -5.68
C LEU A 124 4.17 14.03 -4.63
N THR A 125 4.57 13.92 -3.37
CA THR A 125 3.63 14.00 -2.24
C THR A 125 3.15 15.44 -2.08
N ARG A 126 2.04 15.62 -1.37
CA ARG A 126 1.54 16.96 -1.07
C ARG A 126 2.56 17.80 -0.29
N GLU A 127 3.23 17.16 0.67
CA GLU A 127 4.27 17.80 1.47
C GLU A 127 5.46 18.27 0.62
N GLU A 128 5.87 17.46 -0.36
CA GLU A 128 6.92 17.84 -1.32
C GLU A 128 6.49 19.00 -2.20
N ILE A 129 5.24 19.02 -2.65
CA ILE A 129 4.70 20.12 -3.47
C ILE A 129 4.64 21.42 -2.65
N GLU A 130 4.24 21.34 -1.38
CA GLU A 130 4.12 22.51 -0.49
C GLU A 130 5.49 23.04 -0.01
N SER A 131 6.48 22.16 0.15
CA SER A 131 7.80 22.52 0.73
C SER A 131 8.87 22.87 -0.30
N ALA A 132 8.77 22.37 -1.50
CA ALA A 132 9.77 22.56 -2.54
C ALA A 132 9.18 23.44 -3.64
N GLY A 133 9.91 24.47 -4.03
CA GLY A 133 9.67 25.17 -5.29
C GLY A 133 9.66 24.19 -6.47
N ASP A 134 9.96 24.63 -7.65
CA ASP A 134 10.03 23.78 -8.84
C ASP A 134 11.00 22.60 -8.66
N ILE A 135 10.45 21.41 -8.40
CA ILE A 135 11.23 20.18 -8.21
C ILE A 135 11.70 19.61 -9.55
N GLY A 136 11.27 20.18 -10.67
CA GLY A 136 11.59 19.72 -12.00
C GLY A 136 11.06 18.30 -12.32
N ASP A 137 11.18 17.93 -13.59
CA ASP A 137 10.86 16.58 -14.07
C ASP A 137 12.01 15.61 -13.70
N ALA A 138 11.90 14.94 -12.57
CA ALA A 138 12.87 13.94 -12.15
C ALA A 138 12.30 12.53 -12.34
N PRO A 139 13.08 11.59 -12.89
CA PRO A 139 12.65 10.23 -13.08
C PRO A 139 12.47 9.49 -11.75
N ALA A 140 11.62 8.47 -11.75
CA ALA A 140 11.32 7.62 -10.62
C ALA A 140 11.55 6.16 -10.92
N VAL A 141 11.96 5.40 -9.90
CA VAL A 141 11.90 3.94 -9.92
C VAL A 141 11.27 3.44 -8.63
N GLY A 142 10.10 2.85 -8.75
CA GLY A 142 9.38 2.39 -7.57
C GLY A 142 8.06 1.72 -7.87
N PHE A 143 7.08 1.96 -7.02
CA PHE A 143 5.74 1.38 -7.16
C PHE A 143 4.71 2.43 -7.56
N HIS A 144 3.68 1.97 -8.24
CA HIS A 144 2.53 2.81 -8.57
C HIS A 144 1.80 3.28 -7.31
N ILE A 145 1.28 4.49 -7.38
CA ILE A 145 0.36 5.01 -6.37
C ILE A 145 -0.96 4.23 -6.43
N PRO A 146 -1.54 3.84 -5.30
CA PRO A 146 -2.80 3.11 -5.29
C PRO A 146 -3.92 3.82 -6.06
N GLY A 147 -4.45 3.14 -7.08
CA GLY A 147 -5.52 3.67 -7.92
C GLY A 147 -5.07 4.59 -9.06
N MET A 148 -3.76 4.80 -9.24
CA MET A 148 -3.17 5.60 -10.32
C MET A 148 -2.08 4.78 -11.01
N PHE A 149 -2.40 4.16 -12.14
CA PHE A 149 -1.48 3.26 -12.83
C PHE A 149 -0.32 3.98 -13.53
N ASP A 150 -0.49 5.26 -13.84
CA ASP A 150 0.47 6.12 -14.52
C ASP A 150 1.39 6.91 -13.55
N LYS A 151 1.17 6.80 -12.24
CA LYS A 151 1.91 7.55 -11.23
C LYS A 151 2.83 6.64 -10.44
N VAL A 152 4.13 6.91 -10.51
CA VAL A 152 5.18 6.13 -9.84
C VAL A 152 5.82 6.95 -8.72
N LEU A 153 5.83 6.38 -7.52
CA LEU A 153 6.54 6.92 -6.37
C LEU A 153 8.02 6.53 -6.47
N ASP A 154 8.90 7.50 -6.37
CA ASP A 154 10.34 7.22 -6.29
C ASP A 154 10.69 6.64 -4.92
N ILE A 155 11.15 5.40 -4.86
CA ILE A 155 11.39 4.67 -3.63
C ILE A 155 12.88 4.66 -3.31
N ARG A 156 13.27 5.24 -2.19
CA ARG A 156 14.66 5.24 -1.73
C ARG A 156 15.07 3.88 -1.17
N LYS A 157 14.27 3.32 -0.28
CA LYS A 157 14.50 2.00 0.34
C LYS A 157 13.22 1.20 0.41
N CYS A 158 13.27 -0.03 -0.11
CA CYS A 158 12.22 -1.03 0.04
C CYS A 158 12.64 -2.08 1.07
N TRP A 159 11.72 -2.43 1.98
CA TRP A 159 11.95 -3.39 3.04
C TRP A 159 11.40 -4.78 2.72
N LEU A 160 11.00 -5.01 1.47
CA LEU A 160 10.41 -6.29 1.07
C LEU A 160 11.45 -7.29 0.56
N GLN A 161 12.54 -6.81 -0.06
CA GLN A 161 13.66 -7.63 -0.48
C GLN A 161 14.95 -7.21 0.23
N PRO A 162 15.85 -8.15 0.53
CA PRO A 162 17.17 -7.84 1.09
C PRO A 162 18.06 -7.12 0.06
N ASP A 163 19.13 -6.52 0.54
CA ASP A 163 20.19 -6.07 -0.36
C ASP A 163 20.86 -7.28 -1.04
N PRO A 164 21.30 -7.14 -2.30
CA PRO A 164 21.54 -5.87 -3.01
C PRO A 164 20.35 -5.30 -3.81
N SER A 165 19.12 -5.74 -3.62
CA SER A 165 17.96 -5.33 -4.42
C SER A 165 17.77 -3.81 -4.49
N ASN A 166 17.90 -3.10 -3.36
CA ASN A 166 17.83 -1.63 -3.35
C ASN A 166 18.98 -1.00 -4.13
N GLY A 167 20.21 -1.53 -3.97
CA GLY A 167 21.39 -1.07 -4.72
C GLY A 167 21.23 -1.25 -6.22
N ILE A 168 20.80 -2.42 -6.68
CA ILE A 168 20.55 -2.73 -8.09
C ILE A 168 19.52 -1.75 -8.68
N ARG A 169 18.42 -1.52 -7.98
CA ARG A 169 17.36 -0.61 -8.43
C ARG A 169 17.85 0.83 -8.56
N MET A 170 18.60 1.33 -7.58
CA MET A 170 19.14 2.69 -7.60
C MET A 170 20.21 2.85 -8.68
N GLU A 171 21.04 1.83 -8.88
CA GLU A 171 22.06 1.84 -9.94
C GLU A 171 21.42 1.78 -11.34
N ALA A 172 20.41 0.96 -11.53
CA ALA A 172 19.63 0.92 -12.77
C ALA A 172 19.01 2.29 -13.07
N LYS A 173 18.44 2.96 -12.05
CA LYS A 173 17.93 4.33 -12.21
C LYS A 173 19.02 5.28 -12.65
N ARG A 174 20.15 5.30 -11.95
CA ARG A 174 21.29 6.17 -12.27
C ARG A 174 21.75 5.95 -13.72
N PHE A 175 21.95 4.70 -14.11
CA PHE A 175 22.36 4.33 -15.46
C PHE A 175 21.39 4.83 -16.53
N CYS A 176 20.08 4.64 -16.33
CA CYS A 176 19.06 5.13 -17.29
C CYS A 176 19.09 6.65 -17.43
N VAL A 177 19.22 7.37 -16.31
CA VAL A 177 19.28 8.84 -16.31
C VAL A 177 20.52 9.36 -17.04
N GLU A 178 21.71 8.80 -16.72
CA GLU A 178 22.99 9.20 -17.31
C GLU A 178 23.07 8.93 -18.82
N ASN A 179 22.36 7.91 -19.30
CA ASN A 179 22.32 7.56 -20.73
C ASN A 179 21.09 8.12 -21.47
N GLY A 180 20.27 8.94 -20.81
CA GLY A 180 19.10 9.59 -21.44
C GLY A 180 18.00 8.62 -21.86
N TYR A 181 17.89 7.45 -21.22
CA TYR A 181 16.81 6.51 -21.47
C TYR A 181 15.49 7.03 -20.91
N THR A 182 14.45 6.95 -21.72
CA THR A 182 13.08 7.36 -21.38
C THR A 182 12.15 6.16 -21.33
N CYS A 183 11.02 6.30 -20.66
CA CYS A 183 10.00 5.27 -20.65
C CYS A 183 9.27 5.21 -21.99
N LEU A 184 8.99 3.99 -22.45
CA LEU A 184 7.97 3.78 -23.47
C LEU A 184 6.63 4.31 -22.95
N LEU A 185 6.18 5.40 -23.55
CA LEU A 185 4.79 5.81 -23.36
C LEU A 185 3.93 4.83 -24.16
N TYR A 186 3.10 4.04 -23.50
CA TYR A 186 2.12 3.14 -24.13
C TYR A 186 1.05 3.86 -24.98
N THR A 187 1.32 5.08 -25.40
CA THR A 187 0.46 5.85 -26.32
C THR A 187 0.85 5.65 -27.78
N SER A 188 2.02 5.08 -28.06
CA SER A 188 2.34 4.58 -29.40
C SER A 188 2.14 3.06 -29.37
N ASP A 189 1.15 2.59 -30.08
CA ASP A 189 0.98 1.16 -30.37
C ASP A 189 2.26 0.70 -31.09
N ALA A 190 2.84 -0.44 -30.64
CA ALA A 190 4.00 -1.05 -31.29
C ALA A 190 3.73 -1.40 -32.79
N ALA A 191 2.51 -1.23 -33.26
CA ALA A 191 2.11 -1.33 -34.66
C ALA A 191 2.43 -0.06 -35.47
N ASP A 192 2.65 1.09 -34.86
CA ASP A 192 2.96 2.36 -35.56
C ASP A 192 4.45 2.53 -35.89
N ASP A 193 5.31 1.63 -35.40
CA ASP A 193 6.75 1.61 -35.68
C ASP A 193 7.13 0.73 -36.91
N ARG A 194 6.23 0.58 -37.87
CA ARG A 194 6.51 -0.13 -39.12
C ARG A 194 6.53 0.78 -40.34
#